data_c19644f27b47c93b5983ae57d860b0e3
#
_entry.id   c19644f27b47c93b5983ae57d860b0e3
#
_cell.length_a   1.000
_cell.length_b   1.000
_cell.length_c   1.000
_cell.angle_alpha   90.00
_cell.angle_beta   90.00
_cell.angle_gamma   90.00
#
_symmetry.space_group_name_H-M   'P 1'
#
loop_
_entity.id
_entity.type
_entity.pdbx_description
1 polymer ?
#
loop_
_entity_poly.entity_id
_entity_poly.type
_entity_poly.pdbx_seq_one_letter_code
_entity_poly.pdbx_strand_id
1 'polypeptide(L)'
;MLNNAQMKSVLVTITVGVMLAGPAYAQDQAEEANADPSVKEILERDASQADYVNEVSCLSARRMRDTQVLDSRHVAFKMGRDEYYLVQFKNRCFGLRANRPVRLNMRNSRLCKFDSLQGIDTDSVVGMREGMKCSIPGFTQVTKAQVEQLKITLKDERQRARELAKDERRKAREEQCAQRRVES
;
A
#
# COMPACT_ATOMS: atom_id res chain seq x y z
N MET A 1 -71.96 -9.74 1.45
CA MET A 1 -72.27 -9.55 0.03
C MET A 1 -71.02 -10.00 -0.72
N LEU A 2 -70.88 -11.28 -1.00
CA LEU A 2 -71.27 -12.06 -2.18
C LEU A 2 -70.78 -11.41 -3.49
N ASN A 3 -69.78 -12.00 -4.14
CA ASN A 3 -69.80 -12.60 -5.47
C ASN A 3 -68.38 -12.98 -5.82
N ASN A 4 -67.99 -14.19 -5.93
CA ASN A 4 -68.36 -15.33 -6.80
C ASN A 4 -67.85 -15.24 -8.23
N ALA A 5 -67.03 -16.22 -8.55
CA ALA A 5 -66.87 -16.94 -9.79
C ALA A 5 -66.08 -16.31 -10.96
N GLN A 6 -65.02 -16.92 -11.31
CA GLN A 6 -64.98 -17.74 -12.53
C GLN A 6 -63.66 -18.52 -12.64
N MET A 7 -63.78 -19.80 -12.50
CA MET A 7 -62.84 -20.81 -12.99
C MET A 7 -62.81 -20.75 -14.53
N LYS A 8 -61.62 -20.59 -15.08
CA LYS A 8 -61.36 -21.07 -16.46
C LYS A 8 -60.10 -21.94 -16.47
N SER A 9 -60.38 -23.19 -16.52
CA SER A 9 -59.47 -24.29 -16.90
C SER A 9 -58.83 -23.97 -18.25
N VAL A 10 -57.51 -23.92 -18.30
CA VAL A 10 -56.75 -24.04 -19.53
C VAL A 10 -55.77 -25.18 -19.35
N LEU A 11 -56.11 -26.29 -19.97
CA LEU A 11 -55.20 -27.38 -20.25
C LEU A 11 -54.10 -26.85 -21.16
N VAL A 12 -52.86 -26.87 -20.71
CA VAL A 12 -51.70 -26.69 -21.54
C VAL A 12 -50.81 -27.92 -21.42
N THR A 13 -50.72 -28.58 -22.53
CA THR A 13 -49.94 -29.75 -22.87
C THR A 13 -48.47 -29.64 -22.42
N ILE A 14 -48.03 -30.67 -21.68
CA ILE A 14 -46.64 -30.87 -21.28
C ILE A 14 -45.89 -31.34 -22.52
N THR A 15 -45.07 -30.50 -23.12
CA THR A 15 -44.01 -30.89 -24.01
C THR A 15 -42.75 -31.11 -23.20
N VAL A 16 -42.38 -32.37 -23.04
CA VAL A 16 -41.10 -32.80 -22.48
C VAL A 16 -40.01 -32.46 -23.45
N GLY A 17 -39.36 -31.29 -23.24
CA GLY A 17 -38.10 -30.92 -23.88
C GLY A 17 -36.96 -31.40 -23.01
N VAL A 18 -36.31 -32.49 -23.38
CA VAL A 18 -35.02 -32.90 -22.80
C VAL A 18 -33.97 -31.89 -23.26
N MET A 19 -33.70 -30.92 -22.42
CA MET A 19 -32.52 -30.07 -22.56
C MET A 19 -31.34 -30.75 -21.88
N LEU A 20 -30.39 -31.18 -22.69
CA LEU A 20 -29.06 -31.58 -22.27
C LEU A 20 -28.38 -30.38 -21.63
N ALA A 21 -28.40 -30.30 -20.30
CA ALA A 21 -27.62 -29.37 -19.53
C ALA A 21 -26.15 -29.83 -19.58
N GLY A 22 -25.37 -29.22 -20.46
CA GLY A 22 -23.92 -29.27 -20.37
C GLY A 22 -23.44 -28.53 -19.11
N PRO A 23 -22.35 -29.00 -18.46
CA PRO A 23 -21.83 -28.32 -17.26
C PRO A 23 -21.16 -27.01 -17.63
N ALA A 24 -21.86 -25.91 -17.47
CA ALA A 24 -21.31 -24.57 -17.55
C ALA A 24 -20.77 -24.15 -16.15
N TYR A 25 -19.76 -24.87 -15.67
CA TYR A 25 -19.04 -24.49 -14.45
C TYR A 25 -17.54 -24.41 -14.74
N ALA A 26 -17.09 -23.45 -15.51
CA ALA A 26 -15.66 -23.21 -15.68
C ALA A 26 -15.33 -21.81 -16.21
N GLN A 27 -15.96 -20.74 -15.75
CA GLN A 27 -15.55 -19.38 -16.16
C GLN A 27 -15.50 -18.34 -15.04
N ASP A 28 -15.74 -18.70 -13.78
CA ASP A 28 -15.84 -17.70 -12.70
C ASP A 28 -14.60 -17.66 -11.77
N GLN A 29 -13.52 -18.39 -12.06
CA GLN A 29 -12.32 -18.40 -11.22
C GLN A 29 -11.08 -17.76 -11.84
N ALA A 30 -11.16 -17.23 -13.06
CA ALA A 30 -10.00 -16.63 -13.73
C ALA A 30 -9.91 -15.11 -13.58
N GLU A 31 -10.92 -14.45 -13.03
CA GLU A 31 -10.98 -12.97 -12.97
C GLU A 31 -10.54 -12.40 -11.59
N GLU A 32 -10.44 -13.20 -10.54
CA GLU A 32 -9.93 -12.75 -9.24
C GLU A 32 -8.40 -12.69 -9.12
N ALA A 33 -7.66 -13.26 -10.06
CA ALA A 33 -6.18 -13.32 -9.96
C ALA A 33 -5.47 -12.02 -10.34
N ASN A 34 -6.17 -10.98 -10.84
CA ASN A 34 -5.61 -9.69 -11.26
C ASN A 34 -6.26 -8.47 -10.60
N ALA A 35 -7.01 -8.65 -9.52
CA ALA A 35 -7.49 -7.50 -8.75
C ALA A 35 -6.29 -6.79 -8.13
N ASP A 36 -6.03 -5.55 -8.55
CA ASP A 36 -5.02 -4.69 -7.95
C ASP A 36 -5.24 -4.62 -6.43
N PRO A 37 -4.21 -4.89 -5.60
CA PRO A 37 -4.36 -4.89 -4.15
C PRO A 37 -4.86 -3.53 -3.65
N SER A 38 -5.83 -3.53 -2.75
CA SER A 38 -6.31 -2.29 -2.15
C SER A 38 -5.21 -1.63 -1.33
N VAL A 39 -5.26 -0.31 -1.14
CA VAL A 39 -4.28 0.41 -0.31
C VAL A 39 -4.22 -0.14 1.11
N LYS A 40 -5.36 -0.56 1.67
CA LYS A 40 -5.42 -1.20 2.98
C LYS A 40 -4.62 -2.49 2.99
N GLU A 41 -4.78 -3.34 1.99
CA GLU A 41 -4.04 -4.59 1.84
C GLU A 41 -2.54 -4.36 1.66
N ILE A 42 -2.15 -3.32 0.90
CA ILE A 42 -0.74 -2.92 0.78
C ILE A 42 -0.16 -2.52 2.14
N LEU A 43 -0.89 -1.77 2.96
CA LEU A 43 -0.44 -1.32 4.28
C LEU A 43 -0.38 -2.44 5.31
N GLU A 44 -1.32 -3.38 5.25
CA GLU A 44 -1.42 -4.52 6.16
C GLU A 44 -0.51 -5.69 5.76
N ARG A 45 -0.03 -5.72 4.52
CA ARG A 45 0.85 -6.77 4.02
C ARG A 45 2.10 -6.88 4.88
N ASP A 46 2.38 -8.09 5.38
CA ASP A 46 3.67 -8.39 5.99
C ASP A 46 4.74 -8.46 4.90
N ALA A 47 5.66 -7.50 4.92
CA ALA A 47 6.78 -7.44 3.97
C ALA A 47 7.70 -8.69 4.01
N SER A 48 7.53 -9.57 5.01
CA SER A 48 8.23 -10.85 5.10
C SER A 48 7.51 -12.00 4.38
N GLN A 49 6.21 -11.84 4.10
CA GLN A 49 5.36 -12.81 3.41
C GLN A 49 5.05 -12.41 1.97
N ALA A 50 5.81 -11.48 1.41
CA ALA A 50 5.63 -11.09 0.03
C ALA A 50 5.64 -12.32 -0.86
N ASP A 51 4.52 -12.54 -1.57
CA ASP A 51 4.37 -13.62 -2.55
C ASP A 51 5.39 -13.40 -3.66
N TYR A 52 6.45 -14.16 -3.64
CA TYR A 52 7.56 -14.05 -4.61
C TYR A 52 7.14 -14.34 -6.06
N VAL A 53 5.91 -14.78 -6.29
CA VAL A 53 5.41 -15.20 -7.61
C VAL A 53 5.14 -13.98 -8.52
N ASN A 54 4.78 -12.82 -7.98
CA ASN A 54 4.48 -11.60 -8.74
C ASN A 54 5.48 -10.46 -8.49
N GLU A 55 6.60 -10.74 -7.84
CA GLU A 55 7.61 -9.72 -7.54
C GLU A 55 8.63 -9.57 -8.67
N VAL A 56 8.80 -8.33 -9.07
CA VAL A 56 9.90 -7.96 -9.96
C VAL A 56 11.20 -7.95 -9.17
N SER A 57 12.18 -8.74 -9.57
CA SER A 57 13.46 -8.85 -8.86
C SER A 57 14.38 -7.64 -9.07
N CYS A 58 14.30 -6.98 -10.23
CA CYS A 58 15.17 -5.85 -10.59
C CYS A 58 14.44 -4.82 -11.43
N LEU A 59 14.67 -3.54 -11.14
CA LEU A 59 14.25 -2.39 -11.94
C LEU A 59 15.42 -1.84 -12.77
N SER A 60 15.17 -1.45 -14.01
CA SER A 60 16.18 -0.80 -14.86
C SER A 60 16.32 0.67 -14.49
N ALA A 61 17.51 1.11 -14.07
CA ALA A 61 17.77 2.50 -13.73
C ALA A 61 17.53 3.46 -14.91
N ARG A 62 17.76 3.00 -16.14
CA ARG A 62 17.52 3.82 -17.36
C ARG A 62 16.04 4.14 -17.59
N ARG A 63 15.14 3.28 -17.10
CA ARG A 63 13.69 3.47 -17.20
C ARG A 63 13.12 4.22 -15.99
N MET A 64 13.88 4.34 -14.91
CA MET A 64 13.46 5.04 -13.69
C MET A 64 13.38 6.54 -13.96
N ARG A 65 12.20 7.11 -13.75
CA ARG A 65 11.89 8.53 -14.00
C ARG A 65 11.87 9.34 -12.73
N ASP A 66 11.37 8.72 -11.65
CA ASP A 66 11.21 9.39 -10.37
C ASP A 66 11.28 8.38 -9.23
N THR A 67 11.72 8.85 -8.07
CA THR A 67 11.77 8.08 -6.83
C THR A 67 11.17 8.92 -5.72
N GLN A 68 10.08 8.44 -5.14
CA GLN A 68 9.32 9.17 -4.13
C GLN A 68 9.35 8.43 -2.80
N VAL A 69 9.92 9.03 -1.79
CA VAL A 69 9.80 8.53 -0.42
C VAL A 69 8.45 8.95 0.13
N LEU A 70 7.59 7.99 0.42
CA LEU A 70 6.26 8.22 0.99
C LEU A 70 6.38 8.37 2.52
N ASP A 71 7.13 7.48 3.14
CA ASP A 71 7.49 7.53 4.58
C ASP A 71 8.77 6.74 4.86
N SER A 72 9.03 6.43 6.13
CA SER A 72 10.21 5.66 6.55
C SER A 72 10.17 4.17 6.19
N ARG A 73 9.04 3.67 5.64
CA ARG A 73 8.84 2.27 5.24
C ARG A 73 8.48 2.09 3.79
N HIS A 74 8.02 3.14 3.10
CA HIS A 74 7.48 3.04 1.75
C HIS A 74 8.20 3.96 0.78
N VAL A 75 8.70 3.39 -0.30
CA VAL A 75 9.34 4.13 -1.40
C VAL A 75 8.71 3.69 -2.72
N ALA A 76 8.19 4.65 -3.48
CA ALA A 76 7.60 4.42 -4.79
C ALA A 76 8.58 4.83 -5.89
N PHE A 77 8.73 3.96 -6.90
CA PHE A 77 9.53 4.18 -8.09
C PHE A 77 8.62 4.32 -9.30
N LYS A 78 8.73 5.44 -10.00
CA LYS A 78 8.05 5.64 -11.26
C LYS A 78 8.95 5.19 -12.41
N MET A 79 8.46 4.22 -13.20
CA MET A 79 9.13 3.70 -14.37
C MET A 79 8.37 4.11 -15.62
N GLY A 80 9.04 4.62 -16.65
CA GLY A 80 8.37 5.00 -17.89
C GLY A 80 7.22 6.00 -17.70
N ARG A 81 6.10 5.77 -18.39
CA ARG A 81 4.93 6.69 -18.33
C ARG A 81 4.02 6.41 -17.14
N ASP A 82 3.58 5.16 -16.97
CA ASP A 82 2.50 4.81 -16.04
C ASP A 82 2.79 3.53 -15.21
N GLU A 83 4.02 3.08 -15.20
CA GLU A 83 4.46 1.95 -14.39
C GLU A 83 4.97 2.47 -13.05
N TYR A 84 4.46 1.93 -11.96
CA TYR A 84 4.91 2.24 -10.61
C TYR A 84 5.25 0.97 -9.86
N TYR A 85 6.31 1.03 -9.06
CA TYR A 85 6.73 -0.05 -8.18
C TYR A 85 6.89 0.48 -6.77
N LEU A 86 6.37 -0.26 -5.81
CA LEU A 86 6.47 0.04 -4.39
C LEU A 86 7.51 -0.87 -3.75
N VAL A 87 8.39 -0.28 -2.94
CA VAL A 87 9.23 -0.98 -1.98
C VAL A 87 8.64 -0.74 -0.60
N GLN A 88 8.36 -1.82 0.11
CA GLN A 88 7.84 -1.80 1.47
C GLN A 88 8.85 -2.47 2.41
N PHE A 89 9.40 -1.70 3.36
CA PHE A 89 10.32 -2.22 4.35
C PHE A 89 9.57 -2.80 5.54
N LYS A 90 10.01 -3.95 6.04
CA LYS A 90 9.49 -4.56 7.27
C LYS A 90 9.66 -3.60 8.46
N ASN A 91 10.85 -3.04 8.60
CA ASN A 91 11.18 -2.10 9.66
C ASN A 91 11.37 -0.69 9.10
N ARG A 92 11.27 0.32 9.98
CA ARG A 92 11.57 1.70 9.60
C ARG A 92 13.02 1.83 9.14
N CYS A 93 13.22 2.36 7.96
CA CYS A 93 14.53 2.72 7.46
C CYS A 93 14.91 4.12 7.98
N PHE A 94 15.86 4.17 8.90
CA PHE A 94 16.28 5.44 9.50
C PHE A 94 16.98 6.34 8.48
N GLY A 95 16.52 7.59 8.41
CA GLY A 95 16.99 8.56 7.42
C GLY A 95 16.05 8.72 6.22
N LEU A 96 15.14 7.77 5.96
CA LEU A 96 14.08 8.00 4.98
C LEU A 96 13.03 8.97 5.54
N ARG A 97 12.82 10.05 4.81
CA ARG A 97 11.80 11.05 5.13
C ARG A 97 10.99 11.36 3.88
N ALA A 98 9.69 11.54 4.05
CA ALA A 98 8.82 11.87 2.94
C ALA A 98 9.32 13.10 2.17
N ASN A 99 9.29 13.01 0.87
CA ASN A 99 9.72 14.06 -0.08
C ASN A 99 11.20 14.47 0.06
N ARG A 100 12.05 13.60 0.62
CA ARG A 100 13.50 13.80 0.66
C ARG A 100 14.20 12.90 -0.36
N PRO A 101 15.35 13.36 -0.88
CA PRO A 101 16.13 12.59 -1.82
C PRO A 101 16.68 11.30 -1.18
N VAL A 102 16.92 10.33 -2.03
CA VAL A 102 17.54 9.05 -1.65
C VAL A 102 18.74 8.77 -2.54
N ARG A 103 19.73 8.12 -1.95
CA ARG A 103 20.83 7.49 -2.71
C ARG A 103 20.48 6.03 -2.94
N LEU A 104 20.54 5.61 -4.19
CA LEU A 104 20.35 4.22 -4.61
C LEU A 104 21.73 3.60 -4.86
N ASN A 105 22.03 2.52 -4.17
CA ASN A 105 23.27 1.75 -4.38
C ASN A 105 22.94 0.62 -5.36
N MET A 106 23.16 0.89 -6.64
CA MET A 106 22.80 0.00 -7.74
C MET A 106 24.03 -0.71 -8.29
N ARG A 107 23.82 -1.91 -8.82
CA ARG A 107 24.81 -2.67 -9.59
C ARG A 107 24.41 -2.71 -11.07
N ASN A 108 25.36 -2.46 -11.96
CA ASN A 108 25.17 -2.59 -13.42
C ASN A 108 23.90 -1.88 -13.99
N SER A 109 23.63 -0.65 -13.56
CA SER A 109 22.46 0.15 -13.98
C SER A 109 21.11 -0.52 -13.71
N ARG A 110 21.06 -1.42 -12.74
CA ARG A 110 19.82 -2.08 -12.26
C ARG A 110 19.74 -1.94 -10.76
N LEU A 111 18.53 -1.70 -10.27
CA LEU A 111 18.22 -1.73 -8.83
C LEU A 111 17.50 -3.05 -8.56
N CYS A 112 18.15 -3.92 -7.82
CA CYS A 112 17.68 -5.28 -7.59
C CYS A 112 17.30 -5.52 -6.14
N LYS A 113 16.57 -6.61 -5.88
CA LYS A 113 16.38 -7.17 -4.56
C LYS A 113 17.75 -7.34 -3.88
N PHE A 114 17.82 -7.01 -2.60
CA PHE A 114 19.04 -6.95 -1.76
C PHE A 114 20.02 -5.81 -2.08
N ASP A 115 19.82 -5.01 -3.12
CA ASP A 115 20.50 -3.72 -3.21
C ASP A 115 20.02 -2.82 -2.07
N SER A 116 20.72 -1.73 -1.82
CA SER A 116 20.36 -0.85 -0.72
C SER A 116 20.05 0.56 -1.17
N LEU A 117 19.21 1.23 -0.39
CA LEU A 117 18.96 2.64 -0.50
C LEU A 117 19.23 3.35 0.83
N GLN A 118 19.50 4.64 0.77
CA GLN A 118 19.78 5.51 1.91
C GLN A 118 19.04 6.82 1.73
N GLY A 119 18.41 7.33 2.79
CA GLY A 119 17.89 8.69 2.79
C GLY A 119 19.02 9.70 2.85
N ILE A 120 18.84 10.84 2.20
CA ILE A 120 19.76 11.96 2.26
C ILE A 120 19.11 13.09 3.03
N ASP A 121 19.76 13.53 4.11
CA ASP A 121 19.34 14.70 4.87
C ASP A 121 20.15 15.91 4.40
N THR A 122 19.44 16.88 3.82
CA THR A 122 20.02 18.13 3.31
C THR A 122 19.81 19.31 4.25
N ASP A 123 19.07 19.12 5.34
CA ASP A 123 18.76 20.21 6.30
C ASP A 123 19.86 20.42 7.36
N SER A 124 20.92 19.66 7.28
CA SER A 124 22.01 19.77 8.25
C SER A 124 22.87 21.01 7.98
N VAL A 125 23.09 21.83 8.99
CA VAL A 125 24.05 22.94 8.95
C VAL A 125 25.48 22.44 8.65
N VAL A 126 25.73 21.16 8.91
CA VAL A 126 27.03 20.48 8.71
C VAL A 126 27.16 19.89 7.29
N GLY A 127 26.15 20.08 6.43
CA GLY A 127 26.15 19.55 5.07
C GLY A 127 25.26 18.30 4.90
N MET A 128 25.46 17.60 3.82
CA MET A 128 24.68 16.42 3.44
C MET A 128 25.02 15.25 4.37
N ARG A 129 24.00 14.70 5.03
CA ARG A 129 24.13 13.48 5.85
C ARG A 129 23.41 12.32 5.19
N GLU A 130 24.09 11.18 5.12
CA GLU A 130 23.48 9.94 4.65
C GLU A 130 22.87 9.17 5.83
N GLY A 131 21.68 8.69 5.63
CA GLY A 131 20.99 7.81 6.57
C GLY A 131 21.56 6.38 6.56
N MET A 132 20.91 5.49 7.28
CA MET A 132 21.25 4.07 7.30
C MET A 132 21.00 3.44 5.92
N LYS A 133 21.84 2.47 5.54
CA LYS A 133 21.60 1.59 4.39
C LYS A 133 20.48 0.61 4.71
N CYS A 134 19.44 0.63 3.89
CA CYS A 134 18.32 -0.28 4.01
C CYS A 134 18.26 -1.18 2.78
N SER A 135 18.29 -2.48 3.00
CA SER A 135 18.22 -3.48 1.94
C SER A 135 16.80 -3.55 1.38
N ILE A 136 16.70 -3.57 0.06
CA ILE A 136 15.43 -3.64 -0.66
C ILE A 136 14.91 -5.09 -0.60
N PRO A 137 13.71 -5.33 -0.03
CA PRO A 137 13.17 -6.69 0.08
C PRO A 137 12.63 -7.20 -1.27
N GLY A 138 12.10 -6.32 -2.11
CA GLY A 138 11.49 -6.61 -3.38
C GLY A 138 10.73 -5.41 -3.93
N PHE A 139 10.10 -5.58 -5.09
CA PHE A 139 9.33 -4.54 -5.78
C PHE A 139 7.94 -5.07 -6.09
N THR A 140 6.92 -4.43 -5.58
CA THR A 140 5.52 -4.76 -5.88
C THR A 140 5.00 -3.76 -6.92
N GLN A 141 4.45 -4.26 -8.02
CA GLN A 141 3.83 -3.39 -9.00
C GLN A 141 2.55 -2.78 -8.42
N VAL A 142 2.37 -1.48 -8.61
CA VAL A 142 1.21 -0.72 -8.13
C VAL A 142 0.75 0.27 -9.19
N THR A 143 -0.49 0.72 -9.11
CA THR A 143 -1.02 1.76 -9.99
C THR A 143 -0.68 3.16 -9.48
N LYS A 144 -0.76 4.15 -10.35
CA LYS A 144 -0.62 5.55 -9.97
C LYS A 144 -1.65 5.95 -8.90
N ALA A 145 -2.89 5.51 -9.06
CA ALA A 145 -3.97 5.80 -8.12
C ALA A 145 -3.67 5.27 -6.72
N GLN A 146 -3.16 4.03 -6.61
CA GLN A 146 -2.74 3.43 -5.35
C GLN A 146 -1.60 4.22 -4.69
N VAL A 147 -0.60 4.67 -5.46
CA VAL A 147 0.49 5.50 -4.93
C VAL A 147 -0.03 6.82 -4.37
N GLU A 148 -0.93 7.50 -5.08
CA GLU A 148 -1.49 8.78 -4.61
C GLU A 148 -2.37 8.57 -3.36
N GLN A 149 -3.20 7.55 -3.34
CA GLN A 149 -4.02 7.22 -2.19
C GLN A 149 -3.16 6.83 -0.98
N LEU A 150 -2.09 6.05 -1.20
CA LEU A 150 -1.13 5.69 -0.16
C LEU A 150 -0.45 6.92 0.44
N LYS A 151 -0.06 7.90 -0.37
CA LYS A 151 0.48 9.17 0.11
C LYS A 151 -0.48 9.92 1.02
N ILE A 152 -1.75 9.99 0.65
CA ILE A 152 -2.78 10.66 1.44
C ILE A 152 -2.92 9.94 2.77
N THR A 153 -3.14 8.63 2.75
CA THR A 153 -3.31 7.81 3.96
C THR A 153 -2.13 7.95 4.92
N LEU A 154 -0.90 7.79 4.43
CA LEU A 154 0.32 7.91 5.25
C LEU A 154 0.54 9.33 5.80
N LYS A 155 0.12 10.35 5.07
CA LYS A 155 0.16 11.74 5.55
C LYS A 155 -0.82 11.95 6.70
N ASP A 156 -2.04 11.45 6.55
CA ASP A 156 -3.10 11.59 7.56
C ASP A 156 -2.77 10.80 8.83
N GLU A 157 -2.22 9.59 8.71
CA GLU A 157 -1.74 8.81 9.84
C GLU A 157 -0.62 9.54 10.60
N ARG A 158 0.34 10.11 9.87
CA ARG A 158 1.41 10.90 10.47
C ARG A 158 0.89 12.13 11.19
N GLN A 159 -0.10 12.79 10.63
CA GLN A 159 -0.72 13.96 11.25
C GLN A 159 -1.45 13.57 12.54
N ARG A 160 -2.28 12.53 12.50
CA ARG A 160 -2.96 11.99 13.69
C ARG A 160 -1.98 11.58 14.79
N ALA A 161 -0.90 10.88 14.43
CA ALA A 161 0.14 10.51 15.40
C ALA A 161 0.82 11.73 16.05
N ARG A 162 1.03 12.82 15.30
CA ARG A 162 1.58 14.06 15.85
C ARG A 162 0.63 14.76 16.81
N GLU A 163 -0.65 14.79 16.50
CA GLU A 163 -1.65 15.39 17.40
C GLU A 163 -1.76 14.59 18.70
N LEU A 164 -1.84 13.27 18.62
CA LEU A 164 -1.84 12.41 19.81
C LEU A 164 -0.61 12.64 20.69
N ALA A 165 0.59 12.63 20.10
CA ALA A 165 1.83 12.88 20.83
C ALA A 165 1.89 14.28 21.46
N LYS A 166 1.27 15.28 20.84
CA LYS A 166 1.17 16.64 21.40
C LYS A 166 0.23 16.69 22.61
N ASP A 167 -0.90 16.02 22.51
CA ASP A 167 -1.86 15.93 23.61
C ASP A 167 -1.31 15.16 24.81
N GLU A 168 -0.60 14.07 24.58
CA GLU A 168 0.10 13.32 25.64
C GLU A 168 1.13 14.19 26.36
N ARG A 169 1.94 14.95 25.61
CA ARG A 169 2.92 15.88 26.18
C ARG A 169 2.26 16.99 27.00
N ARG A 170 1.10 17.49 26.56
CA ARG A 170 0.34 18.49 27.31
C ARG A 170 -0.14 17.94 28.65
N LYS A 171 -0.77 16.75 28.62
CA LYS A 171 -1.24 16.05 29.82
C LYS A 171 -0.10 15.80 30.81
N ALA A 172 1.01 15.25 30.32
CA ALA A 172 2.19 15.03 31.18
C ALA A 172 2.73 16.29 31.82
N ARG A 173 2.70 17.44 31.14
CA ARG A 173 3.09 18.75 31.73
C ARG A 173 2.10 19.20 32.80
N GLU A 174 0.81 19.04 32.56
CA GLU A 174 -0.24 19.40 33.52
C GLU A 174 -0.11 18.58 34.80
N GLU A 175 0.13 17.28 34.69
CA GLU A 175 0.38 16.37 35.81
C GLU A 175 1.62 16.76 36.60
N GLN A 176 2.73 17.03 35.93
CA GLN A 176 3.96 17.50 36.60
C GLN A 176 3.74 18.82 37.32
N CYS A 177 3.00 19.76 36.75
CA CYS A 177 2.68 21.02 37.39
C CYS A 177 1.78 20.84 38.63
N ALA A 178 0.84 19.91 38.58
CA ALA A 178 -0.03 19.57 39.68
C ALA A 178 0.76 18.95 40.86
N GLN A 179 1.65 17.99 40.55
CA GLN A 179 2.52 17.36 41.56
C GLN A 179 3.40 18.38 42.29
N ARG A 180 4.05 19.31 41.59
CA ARG A 180 4.88 20.37 42.20
C ARG A 180 4.12 21.30 43.13
N ARG A 181 2.80 21.51 42.86
CA ARG A 181 1.97 22.35 43.76
C ARG A 181 1.60 21.66 45.05
N VAL A 182 1.63 20.33 45.10
CA VAL A 182 1.33 19.56 46.31
C VAL A 182 2.57 19.45 47.23
N GLU A 183 3.77 19.51 46.64
CA GLU A 183 5.04 19.40 47.36
C GLU A 183 5.54 20.74 47.91
N SER A 184 4.94 21.84 47.50
CA SER A 184 5.29 23.21 48.00
C SER A 184 4.34 23.69 49.08
#